data_1ecc18dd8bc84543daa5484a04e6b9e4
#
_entry.id   1ecc18dd8bc84543daa5484a04e6b9e4
#
_cell.length_a   1.000
_cell.length_b   1.000
_cell.length_c   1.000
_cell.angle_alpha   90.00
_cell.angle_beta   90.00
_cell.angle_gamma   90.00
#
_symmetry.space_group_name_H-M   'P 1'
#
loop_
_entity.id
_entity.type
_entity.pdbx_description
1 polymer ?
#
loop_
_entity_poly.entity_id
_entity_poly.type
_entity_poly.pdbx_seq_one_letter_code
_entity_poly.pdbx_strand_id
1 'polypeptide(L)'
;MHQISLQMPEYDCWFSQIFADSPFINMAIDYTSLVDRTVLAGQFKENSEKYCREHGLQMDYKAKKNRYDLVVYCSDLIIPDRMLQTKTLWVQEGMIDELTFMSKLVKKLHLPPYLAVGTSLNGSSNLCDVYCAASEGYKRFFSELGTNSDRIFVTGMPNFDNCQRFLDNSLTARDYVLVATSDIRECFRQDDRPAFIKKCVEIAGGRQLIFKLHPNEIVDRAIAEIKEHAPENTLIYTSGNINEMIANCDELITQFSTVVYVGIALGKKVHSYFDVDELHRLAPVQNEGTSAKNIAQICKDFVEFSGKKEDFAPNYILNVQNPNSFVVA
;
A
#
# COMPACT_ATOMS: atom_id res chain seq x y z
N MET A 1 -6.35 6.29 -3.34
CA MET A 1 -6.55 7.57 -4.06
C MET A 1 -8.04 7.81 -4.40
N HIS A 2 -8.74 6.90 -5.10
CA HIS A 2 -10.17 7.08 -5.47
C HIS A 2 -11.07 7.35 -4.26
N GLN A 3 -10.92 6.62 -3.15
CA GLN A 3 -11.71 6.88 -1.92
C GLN A 3 -11.51 8.30 -1.36
N ILE A 4 -10.32 8.88 -1.53
CA ILE A 4 -10.01 10.25 -1.09
C ILE A 4 -10.73 11.25 -2.00
N SER A 5 -10.69 11.06 -3.33
CA SER A 5 -11.37 11.96 -4.28
C SER A 5 -12.90 11.96 -4.09
N LEU A 6 -13.50 10.83 -3.68
CA LEU A 6 -14.93 10.77 -3.35
C LEU A 6 -15.31 11.63 -2.14
N GLN A 7 -14.34 12.02 -1.28
CA GLN A 7 -14.54 12.92 -0.15
C GLN A 7 -14.32 14.39 -0.51
N MET A 8 -14.03 14.68 -1.80
CA MET A 8 -13.72 16.01 -2.31
C MET A 8 -14.56 16.35 -3.56
N PRO A 9 -15.91 16.21 -3.49
CA PRO A 9 -16.77 16.38 -4.68
C PRO A 9 -16.80 17.81 -5.23
N GLU A 10 -16.36 18.79 -4.45
CA GLU A 10 -16.23 20.20 -4.82
C GLU A 10 -14.94 20.52 -5.60
N TYR A 11 -14.03 19.57 -5.77
CA TYR A 11 -12.77 19.72 -6.47
C TYR A 11 -12.71 18.86 -7.73
N ASP A 12 -12.08 19.36 -8.78
CA ASP A 12 -11.80 18.61 -10.00
C ASP A 12 -10.60 17.67 -9.77
N CYS A 13 -10.88 16.42 -9.46
CA CYS A 13 -9.85 15.40 -9.20
C CYS A 13 -9.44 14.70 -10.51
N TRP A 14 -8.17 14.76 -10.87
CA TRP A 14 -7.57 14.10 -12.02
C TRP A 14 -6.57 13.04 -11.61
N PHE A 15 -6.53 11.95 -12.35
CA PHE A 15 -5.67 10.80 -12.05
C PHE A 15 -4.58 10.64 -13.11
N SER A 16 -3.38 10.28 -12.65
CA SER A 16 -2.26 9.95 -13.52
C SER A 16 -1.52 8.73 -13.01
N GLN A 17 -0.94 7.99 -13.93
CA GLN A 17 0.11 7.03 -13.59
C GLN A 17 1.37 7.74 -13.08
N ILE A 18 2.22 7.00 -12.36
CA ILE A 18 3.56 7.47 -12.01
C ILE A 18 4.31 7.81 -13.30
N PHE A 19 4.97 8.95 -13.31
CA PHE A 19 5.78 9.41 -14.44
C PHE A 19 7.01 10.17 -13.95
N ALA A 20 8.00 10.30 -14.83
CA ALA A 20 9.21 11.07 -14.59
C ALA A 20 9.36 12.20 -15.61
N ASP A 21 10.11 13.24 -15.29
CA ASP A 21 10.47 14.28 -16.24
C ASP A 21 11.66 13.88 -17.13
N SER A 22 12.38 12.81 -16.77
CA SER A 22 13.52 12.31 -17.55
C SER A 22 13.10 11.82 -18.95
N PRO A 23 13.64 12.40 -20.03
CA PRO A 23 13.38 11.93 -21.40
C PRO A 23 13.75 10.46 -21.61
N PHE A 24 14.83 9.98 -20.95
CA PHE A 24 15.27 8.59 -21.05
C PHE A 24 14.27 7.62 -20.40
N ILE A 25 13.75 7.94 -19.20
CA ILE A 25 12.74 7.12 -18.54
C ILE A 25 11.46 7.12 -19.37
N ASN A 26 11.03 8.27 -19.87
CA ASN A 26 9.85 8.37 -20.72
C ASN A 26 10.01 7.58 -22.03
N MET A 27 11.19 7.62 -22.64
CA MET A 27 11.49 6.83 -23.82
C MET A 27 11.47 5.32 -23.50
N ALA A 28 12.00 4.90 -22.36
CA ALA A 28 11.93 3.52 -21.92
C ALA A 28 10.47 3.06 -21.70
N ILE A 29 9.62 3.90 -21.10
CA ILE A 29 8.19 3.64 -20.89
C ILE A 29 7.42 3.55 -22.21
N ASP A 30 7.69 4.48 -23.14
CA ASP A 30 6.85 4.66 -24.33
C ASP A 30 7.29 3.73 -25.50
N TYR A 31 8.55 3.28 -25.54
CA TYR A 31 9.14 2.58 -26.71
C TYR A 31 9.86 1.27 -26.40
N THR A 32 9.93 0.82 -25.14
CA THR A 32 10.61 -0.44 -24.79
C THR A 32 9.78 -1.25 -23.80
N SER A 33 10.03 -2.57 -23.74
CA SER A 33 9.46 -3.46 -22.74
C SER A 33 10.30 -3.56 -21.45
N LEU A 34 11.37 -2.76 -21.33
CA LEU A 34 12.29 -2.85 -20.19
C LEU A 34 11.64 -2.53 -18.85
N VAL A 35 10.60 -1.70 -18.85
CA VAL A 35 9.88 -1.24 -17.65
C VAL A 35 8.48 -1.81 -17.53
N ASP A 36 8.04 -2.72 -18.41
CA ASP A 36 6.69 -3.29 -18.44
C ASP A 36 6.30 -4.07 -17.18
N ARG A 37 7.31 -4.53 -16.42
CA ARG A 37 7.11 -5.24 -15.15
C ARG A 37 7.30 -4.34 -13.93
N THR A 38 7.32 -3.04 -14.13
CA THR A 38 7.40 -2.04 -13.05
C THR A 38 6.08 -1.28 -12.95
N VAL A 39 5.92 -0.52 -11.88
CA VAL A 39 4.75 0.37 -11.67
C VAL A 39 4.64 1.49 -12.74
N LEU A 40 5.66 1.66 -13.59
CA LEU A 40 5.71 2.73 -14.60
C LEU A 40 5.00 2.35 -15.90
N ALA A 41 4.91 1.06 -16.24
CA ALA A 41 4.40 0.61 -17.55
C ALA A 41 3.72 -0.77 -17.47
N GLY A 42 3.41 -1.35 -18.65
CA GLY A 42 2.86 -2.70 -18.79
C GLY A 42 1.53 -2.89 -18.08
N GLN A 43 1.33 -4.06 -17.51
CA GLN A 43 0.08 -4.48 -16.89
C GLN A 43 -0.39 -3.56 -15.75
N PHE A 44 0.52 -2.99 -14.97
CA PHE A 44 0.18 -2.05 -13.91
C PHE A 44 -0.47 -0.79 -14.45
N LYS A 45 0.09 -0.23 -15.53
CA LYS A 45 -0.48 0.94 -16.22
C LYS A 45 -1.85 0.61 -16.82
N GLU A 46 -1.96 -0.51 -17.55
CA GLU A 46 -3.20 -0.95 -18.18
C GLU A 46 -4.33 -1.18 -17.17
N ASN A 47 -4.03 -1.86 -16.06
CA ASN A 47 -4.98 -2.11 -14.97
C ASN A 47 -5.47 -0.81 -14.33
N SER A 48 -4.57 0.15 -14.09
CA SER A 48 -4.95 1.45 -13.52
C SER A 48 -5.78 2.27 -14.48
N GLU A 49 -5.44 2.29 -15.77
CA GLU A 49 -6.24 2.99 -16.80
C GLU A 49 -7.62 2.34 -16.97
N LYS A 50 -7.68 1.00 -16.93
CA LYS A 50 -8.93 0.24 -16.93
C LYS A 50 -9.79 0.62 -15.73
N TYR A 51 -9.23 0.61 -14.53
CA TYR A 51 -9.91 1.01 -13.31
C TYR A 51 -10.47 2.42 -13.41
N CYS A 52 -9.67 3.39 -13.87
CA CYS A 52 -10.14 4.77 -14.05
C CYS A 52 -11.30 4.86 -15.02
N ARG A 53 -11.25 4.13 -16.15
CA ARG A 53 -12.36 4.09 -17.13
C ARG A 53 -13.63 3.47 -16.55
N GLU A 54 -13.52 2.34 -15.84
CA GLU A 54 -14.65 1.64 -15.23
C GLU A 54 -15.35 2.47 -14.16
N HIS A 55 -14.63 3.36 -13.48
CA HIS A 55 -15.17 4.22 -12.44
C HIS A 55 -15.43 5.66 -12.91
N GLY A 56 -15.31 5.95 -14.21
CA GLY A 56 -15.56 7.29 -14.76
C GLY A 56 -14.60 8.37 -14.25
N LEU A 57 -13.38 8.00 -13.83
CA LEU A 57 -12.40 8.93 -13.27
C LEU A 57 -11.70 9.72 -14.39
N GLN A 58 -11.53 11.01 -14.19
CA GLN A 58 -10.83 11.89 -15.15
C GLN A 58 -9.33 11.58 -15.15
N MET A 59 -8.73 11.48 -16.33
CA MET A 59 -7.32 11.14 -16.49
C MET A 59 -6.53 12.23 -17.20
N ASP A 60 -5.39 12.58 -16.62
CA ASP A 60 -4.37 13.44 -17.23
C ASP A 60 -2.99 12.79 -17.14
N TYR A 61 -2.69 11.90 -18.11
CA TYR A 61 -1.41 11.20 -18.12
C TYR A 61 -0.24 12.18 -18.23
N LYS A 62 0.74 12.02 -17.31
CA LYS A 62 1.89 12.91 -17.16
C LYS A 62 1.48 14.36 -16.80
N ALA A 63 0.29 14.59 -16.26
CA ALA A 63 -0.20 15.91 -15.85
C ALA A 63 0.11 17.01 -16.88
N LYS A 64 -0.33 16.80 -18.13
CA LYS A 64 -0.03 17.70 -19.28
C LYS A 64 -1.17 18.63 -19.66
N LYS A 65 -2.39 18.28 -19.26
CA LYS A 65 -3.59 19.01 -19.71
C LYS A 65 -3.87 20.23 -18.82
N ASN A 66 -3.64 20.09 -17.52
CA ASN A 66 -4.07 21.06 -16.52
C ASN A 66 -2.89 21.58 -15.68
N ARG A 67 -3.14 22.68 -14.96
CA ARG A 67 -2.34 23.12 -13.81
C ARG A 67 -3.07 22.68 -12.56
N TYR A 68 -2.34 22.26 -11.54
CA TYR A 68 -2.89 21.69 -10.32
C TYR A 68 -2.52 22.54 -9.12
N ASP A 69 -3.46 22.75 -8.20
CA ASP A 69 -3.23 23.44 -6.93
C ASP A 69 -2.58 22.51 -5.91
N LEU A 70 -2.86 21.21 -6.00
CA LEU A 70 -2.31 20.16 -5.15
C LEU A 70 -2.03 18.90 -5.98
N VAL A 71 -0.91 18.23 -5.71
CA VAL A 71 -0.61 16.91 -6.26
C VAL A 71 -0.48 15.89 -5.12
N VAL A 72 -1.24 14.81 -5.20
CA VAL A 72 -1.25 13.75 -4.19
C VAL A 72 -0.54 12.50 -4.72
N TYR A 73 0.49 12.05 -4.02
CA TYR A 73 1.31 10.91 -4.37
C TYR A 73 1.04 9.71 -3.46
N CYS A 74 1.09 8.48 -4.01
CA CYS A 74 1.21 7.23 -3.24
C CYS A 74 2.65 6.69 -3.23
N SER A 75 3.54 7.31 -4.01
CA SER A 75 4.97 7.01 -4.00
C SER A 75 5.76 8.28 -4.22
N ASP A 76 6.75 8.53 -3.35
CA ASP A 76 7.69 9.63 -3.44
C ASP A 76 9.08 9.20 -3.97
N LEU A 77 9.17 7.97 -4.48
CA LEU A 77 10.40 7.45 -5.09
C LEU A 77 10.76 8.17 -6.39
N ILE A 78 9.75 8.64 -7.13
CA ILE A 78 9.90 9.43 -8.35
C ILE A 78 8.89 10.57 -8.29
N ILE A 79 9.39 11.78 -8.07
CA ILE A 79 8.59 13.01 -8.13
C ILE A 79 9.19 13.88 -9.23
N PRO A 80 8.40 14.26 -10.27
CA PRO A 80 8.85 15.18 -11.30
C PRO A 80 9.19 16.57 -10.72
N ASP A 81 10.34 17.13 -11.07
CA ASP A 81 10.81 18.43 -10.53
C ASP A 81 9.80 19.57 -10.72
N ARG A 82 9.11 19.58 -11.88
CA ARG A 82 8.08 20.58 -12.16
C ARG A 82 6.88 20.51 -11.19
N MET A 83 6.62 19.34 -10.60
CA MET A 83 5.54 19.17 -9.62
C MET A 83 5.93 19.63 -8.22
N LEU A 84 7.24 19.74 -7.93
CA LEU A 84 7.71 20.29 -6.65
C LEU A 84 7.42 21.79 -6.50
N GLN A 85 7.06 22.50 -7.57
CA GLN A 85 6.58 23.88 -7.49
C GLN A 85 5.14 24.01 -6.98
N THR A 86 4.36 22.92 -7.08
CA THR A 86 2.98 22.82 -6.62
C THR A 86 2.98 22.31 -5.17
N LYS A 87 1.88 22.50 -4.44
CA LYS A 87 1.65 21.82 -3.15
C LYS A 87 1.66 20.33 -3.34
N THR A 88 2.35 19.61 -2.47
CA THR A 88 2.54 18.16 -2.62
C THR A 88 2.18 17.42 -1.33
N LEU A 89 1.43 16.33 -1.46
CA LEU A 89 1.03 15.47 -0.36
C LEU A 89 1.28 14.02 -0.71
N TRP A 90 1.90 13.28 0.21
CA TRP A 90 2.11 11.84 0.07
C TRP A 90 1.16 11.05 0.97
N VAL A 91 0.62 9.95 0.46
CA VAL A 91 -0.30 9.05 1.17
C VAL A 91 0.27 7.65 1.20
N GLN A 92 0.36 7.06 2.37
CA GLN A 92 0.71 5.66 2.51
C GLN A 92 -0.43 4.76 2.03
N GLU A 93 -0.16 3.86 1.08
CA GLU A 93 -1.16 2.93 0.55
C GLU A 93 -0.92 1.47 0.95
N GLY A 94 0.25 1.16 1.47
CA GLY A 94 0.61 -0.22 1.81
C GLY A 94 1.78 -0.30 2.79
N MET A 95 2.18 -1.54 3.04
CA MET A 95 3.37 -1.86 3.79
C MET A 95 4.62 -1.34 3.07
N ILE A 96 5.61 -0.94 3.83
CA ILE A 96 6.93 -0.56 3.32
C ILE A 96 7.88 -1.74 3.51
N ASP A 97 8.65 -2.08 2.48
CA ASP A 97 9.67 -3.12 2.54
C ASP A 97 10.76 -2.77 3.57
N GLU A 98 11.40 -3.79 4.14
CA GLU A 98 12.57 -3.61 4.99
C GLU A 98 13.74 -2.97 4.23
N LEU A 99 14.59 -2.26 4.97
CA LEU A 99 15.79 -1.64 4.41
C LEU A 99 16.79 -2.71 3.97
N THR A 100 17.00 -2.83 2.68
CA THR A 100 18.04 -3.68 2.10
C THR A 100 19.43 -3.02 2.18
N PHE A 101 20.49 -3.79 1.92
CA PHE A 101 21.83 -3.23 1.76
C PHE A 101 21.86 -2.13 0.68
N MET A 102 21.15 -2.34 -0.45
CA MET A 102 21.07 -1.37 -1.53
C MET A 102 20.35 -0.10 -1.08
N SER A 103 19.24 -0.21 -0.35
CA SER A 103 18.53 0.96 0.20
C SER A 103 19.41 1.81 1.11
N LYS A 104 20.19 1.14 1.98
CA LYS A 104 21.16 1.81 2.87
C LYS A 104 22.25 2.54 2.08
N LEU A 105 22.76 1.91 1.00
CA LEU A 105 23.77 2.49 0.13
C LEU A 105 23.23 3.71 -0.65
N VAL A 106 22.03 3.57 -1.25
CA VAL A 106 21.34 4.65 -1.97
C VAL A 106 21.17 5.86 -1.06
N LYS A 107 20.70 5.63 0.18
CA LYS A 107 20.53 6.69 1.17
C LYS A 107 21.85 7.34 1.58
N LYS A 108 22.88 6.52 1.88
CA LYS A 108 24.21 7.00 2.29
C LYS A 108 24.89 7.85 1.22
N LEU A 109 24.70 7.51 -0.06
CA LEU A 109 25.29 8.22 -1.19
C LEU A 109 24.40 9.32 -1.76
N HIS A 110 23.23 9.58 -1.15
CA HIS A 110 22.22 10.55 -1.61
C HIS A 110 21.83 10.32 -3.08
N LEU A 111 21.73 9.03 -3.48
CA LEU A 111 21.29 8.67 -4.81
C LEU A 111 19.76 8.72 -4.91
N PRO A 112 19.18 8.82 -6.12
CA PRO A 112 17.72 8.81 -6.31
C PRO A 112 17.06 7.59 -5.65
N PRO A 113 15.98 7.76 -4.85
CA PRO A 113 15.36 6.68 -4.07
C PRO A 113 14.88 5.49 -4.91
N TYR A 114 14.49 5.69 -6.17
CA TYR A 114 14.05 4.61 -7.07
C TYR A 114 15.16 3.57 -7.39
N LEU A 115 16.42 3.88 -7.11
CA LEU A 115 17.54 2.94 -7.25
C LEU A 115 17.58 1.88 -6.12
N ALA A 116 16.79 2.08 -5.07
CA ALA A 116 16.79 1.17 -3.93
C ALA A 116 16.06 -0.17 -4.20
N VAL A 117 15.36 -0.30 -5.29
CA VAL A 117 14.50 -1.45 -5.65
C VAL A 117 13.44 -1.76 -4.56
N GLY A 118 12.20 -1.85 -4.96
CA GLY A 118 11.07 -2.04 -4.02
C GLY A 118 10.63 -0.74 -3.34
N THR A 119 9.91 -0.85 -2.24
CA THR A 119 9.26 0.27 -1.55
C THR A 119 10.02 0.77 -0.32
N SER A 120 11.18 0.19 -0.01
CA SER A 120 11.90 0.41 1.25
C SER A 120 12.29 1.87 1.56
N LEU A 121 12.37 2.73 0.56
CA LEU A 121 12.59 4.17 0.72
C LEU A 121 11.35 5.01 0.41
N ASN A 122 10.20 4.40 0.10
CA ASN A 122 8.96 5.14 -0.12
C ASN A 122 8.49 5.82 1.17
N GLY A 123 8.10 7.08 1.09
CA GLY A 123 7.75 7.91 2.25
C GLY A 123 8.94 8.54 2.97
N SER A 124 10.17 8.38 2.44
CA SER A 124 11.40 8.87 3.08
C SER A 124 12.21 9.88 2.27
N SER A 125 11.68 10.32 1.12
CA SER A 125 12.38 11.31 0.27
C SER A 125 12.41 12.72 0.90
N ASN A 126 11.48 13.02 1.79
CA ASN A 126 11.25 14.34 2.39
C ASN A 126 10.97 15.46 1.35
N LEU A 127 10.54 15.08 0.15
CA LEU A 127 10.26 16.01 -0.96
C LEU A 127 8.80 16.54 -0.94
N CYS A 128 7.86 15.78 -0.37
CA CYS A 128 6.49 16.26 -0.22
C CYS A 128 6.36 17.23 0.96
N ASP A 129 5.43 18.15 0.82
CA ASP A 129 5.15 19.16 1.87
C ASP A 129 4.41 18.53 3.04
N VAL A 130 3.58 17.50 2.77
CA VAL A 130 2.77 16.76 3.75
C VAL A 130 2.88 15.24 3.51
N TYR A 131 2.91 14.47 4.60
CA TYR A 131 2.92 13.00 4.59
C TYR A 131 1.78 12.46 5.44
N CYS A 132 0.94 11.59 4.86
CA CYS A 132 -0.16 10.91 5.54
C CYS A 132 0.25 9.47 5.85
N ALA A 133 0.58 9.19 7.11
CA ALA A 133 1.03 7.89 7.57
C ALA A 133 -0.11 7.01 8.10
N ALA A 134 0.06 5.69 8.03
CA ALA A 134 -0.92 4.71 8.47
C ALA A 134 -1.07 4.64 10.00
N SER A 135 -0.03 4.95 10.76
CA SER A 135 0.02 4.82 12.22
C SER A 135 1.14 5.65 12.85
N GLU A 136 1.11 5.79 14.17
CA GLU A 136 2.21 6.38 14.93
C GLU A 136 3.51 5.55 14.80
N GLY A 137 3.40 4.23 14.63
CA GLY A 137 4.54 3.36 14.33
C GLY A 137 5.20 3.76 13.01
N TYR A 138 4.42 3.96 11.96
CA TYR A 138 4.92 4.42 10.67
C TYR A 138 5.42 5.87 10.70
N LYS A 139 4.78 6.76 11.45
CA LYS A 139 5.30 8.12 11.65
C LYS A 139 6.72 8.11 12.22
N ARG A 140 6.96 7.31 13.25
CA ARG A 140 8.31 7.10 13.81
C ARG A 140 9.26 6.49 12.79
N PHE A 141 8.84 5.44 12.11
CA PHE A 141 9.63 4.77 11.07
C PHE A 141 10.10 5.74 9.98
N PHE A 142 9.20 6.56 9.42
CA PHE A 142 9.57 7.55 8.39
C PHE A 142 10.46 8.66 8.95
N SER A 143 10.23 9.09 10.20
CA SER A 143 11.08 10.09 10.85
C SER A 143 12.51 9.57 11.06
N GLU A 144 12.68 8.32 11.46
CA GLU A 144 13.99 7.66 11.58
C GLU A 144 14.68 7.51 10.21
N LEU A 145 13.88 7.35 9.15
CA LEU A 145 14.37 7.37 7.78
C LEU A 145 14.70 8.77 7.25
N GLY A 146 14.40 9.84 7.98
CA GLY A 146 14.81 11.23 7.68
C GLY A 146 13.72 12.12 7.13
N THR A 147 12.46 11.68 7.09
CA THR A 147 11.33 12.57 6.80
C THR A 147 11.08 13.46 8.03
N ASN A 148 10.89 14.76 7.82
CA ASN A 148 10.60 15.69 8.91
C ASN A 148 9.29 15.29 9.61
N SER A 149 9.37 15.00 10.91
CA SER A 149 8.22 14.58 11.72
C SER A 149 7.06 15.57 11.72
N ASP A 150 7.35 16.88 11.60
CA ASP A 150 6.35 17.93 11.58
C ASP A 150 5.50 17.95 10.30
N ARG A 151 5.95 17.23 9.26
CA ARG A 151 5.22 17.02 8.01
C ARG A 151 4.38 15.76 8.01
N ILE A 152 4.50 14.90 9.04
CA ILE A 152 3.84 13.58 9.06
C ILE A 152 2.61 13.61 9.96
N PHE A 153 1.45 13.38 9.36
CA PHE A 153 0.17 13.25 10.03
C PHE A 153 -0.31 11.80 10.03
N VAL A 154 -0.77 11.31 11.16
CA VAL A 154 -1.37 9.97 11.26
C VAL A 154 -2.82 10.05 10.85
N THR A 155 -3.10 9.57 9.66
CA THR A 155 -4.45 9.61 9.05
C THR A 155 -5.11 8.26 8.96
N GLY A 156 -4.34 7.18 9.14
CA GLY A 156 -4.77 5.85 8.78
C GLY A 156 -4.57 5.57 7.28
N MET A 157 -4.96 4.37 6.87
CA MET A 157 -4.82 3.88 5.49
C MET A 157 -6.20 3.44 4.97
N PRO A 158 -6.81 4.14 4.01
CA PRO A 158 -8.20 3.91 3.60
C PRO A 158 -8.53 2.46 3.24
N ASN A 159 -7.59 1.74 2.61
CA ASN A 159 -7.81 0.34 2.21
C ASN A 159 -7.84 -0.63 3.40
N PHE A 160 -7.25 -0.27 4.52
CA PHE A 160 -7.09 -1.10 5.72
C PHE A 160 -7.77 -0.49 6.95
N ASP A 161 -8.68 0.44 6.73
CA ASP A 161 -9.51 1.05 7.77
C ASP A 161 -10.85 0.34 7.90
N ASN A 162 -11.38 0.31 9.14
CA ASN A 162 -12.65 -0.34 9.45
C ASN A 162 -12.71 -1.82 9.03
N CYS A 163 -11.67 -2.59 9.38
CA CYS A 163 -11.59 -4.02 9.02
C CYS A 163 -12.73 -4.84 9.64
N GLN A 164 -13.36 -4.39 10.73
CA GLN A 164 -14.50 -5.04 11.36
C GLN A 164 -15.67 -5.24 10.39
N ARG A 165 -15.84 -4.38 9.38
CA ARG A 165 -16.87 -4.53 8.34
C ARG A 165 -16.78 -5.86 7.58
N PHE A 166 -15.62 -6.48 7.51
CA PHE A 166 -15.43 -7.75 6.81
C PHE A 166 -15.94 -8.97 7.58
N LEU A 167 -16.32 -8.81 8.86
CA LEU A 167 -16.96 -9.87 9.65
C LEU A 167 -18.39 -10.14 9.18
N ASP A 168 -19.09 -9.12 8.66
CA ASP A 168 -20.40 -9.27 8.02
C ASP A 168 -20.22 -9.64 6.55
N ASN A 169 -20.18 -10.94 6.28
CA ASN A 169 -19.96 -11.49 4.95
C ASN A 169 -20.75 -12.81 4.73
N SER A 170 -20.95 -13.15 3.47
CA SER A 170 -21.70 -14.33 3.04
C SER A 170 -20.85 -15.59 2.84
N LEU A 171 -19.54 -15.53 3.05
CA LEU A 171 -18.65 -16.66 2.91
C LEU A 171 -18.96 -17.71 3.98
N THR A 172 -19.27 -18.94 3.59
CA THR A 172 -19.70 -20.02 4.50
C THR A 172 -18.55 -20.73 5.20
N ALA A 173 -17.37 -20.74 4.59
CA ALA A 173 -16.18 -21.36 5.19
C ALA A 173 -15.77 -20.63 6.49
N ARG A 174 -15.49 -21.40 7.53
CA ARG A 174 -15.05 -20.96 8.85
C ARG A 174 -13.96 -21.90 9.37
N ASP A 175 -13.25 -21.47 10.40
CA ASP A 175 -12.34 -22.30 11.20
C ASP A 175 -11.25 -22.99 10.36
N TYR A 176 -10.52 -22.22 9.56
CA TYR A 176 -9.46 -22.69 8.70
C TYR A 176 -8.18 -21.86 8.81
N VAL A 177 -7.09 -22.43 8.36
CA VAL A 177 -5.83 -21.69 8.16
C VAL A 177 -5.80 -21.14 6.74
N LEU A 178 -5.69 -19.80 6.61
CA LEU A 178 -5.63 -19.13 5.33
C LEU A 178 -4.18 -18.79 4.95
N VAL A 179 -3.78 -19.19 3.76
CA VAL A 179 -2.51 -18.75 3.15
C VAL A 179 -2.83 -17.73 2.07
N ALA A 180 -2.48 -16.48 2.29
CA ALA A 180 -2.51 -15.44 1.28
C ALA A 180 -1.13 -15.39 0.61
N THR A 181 -1.04 -15.89 -0.61
CA THR A 181 0.23 -15.95 -1.34
C THR A 181 0.67 -14.58 -1.85
N SER A 182 1.93 -14.47 -2.24
CA SER A 182 2.53 -13.25 -2.80
C SER A 182 3.14 -13.54 -4.16
N ASP A 183 3.21 -12.54 -5.02
CA ASP A 183 3.79 -12.60 -6.37
C ASP A 183 5.32 -12.41 -6.37
N ILE A 184 6.00 -13.05 -5.41
CA ILE A 184 7.46 -12.88 -5.17
C ILE A 184 8.27 -13.17 -6.43
N ARG A 185 7.93 -14.27 -7.11
CA ARG A 185 8.67 -14.73 -8.32
C ARG A 185 8.36 -13.83 -9.52
N GLU A 186 7.17 -13.32 -9.62
CA GLU A 186 6.75 -12.36 -10.65
C GLU A 186 7.46 -11.02 -10.46
N CYS A 187 7.89 -10.72 -9.23
CA CYS A 187 8.72 -9.57 -8.87
C CYS A 187 10.24 -9.87 -8.89
N PHE A 188 10.65 -10.97 -9.52
CA PHE A 188 12.07 -11.41 -9.65
C PHE A 188 12.79 -11.63 -8.32
N ARG A 189 12.08 -11.91 -7.24
CA ARG A 189 12.64 -12.32 -5.96
C ARG A 189 12.72 -13.85 -5.90
N GLN A 190 13.68 -14.37 -5.15
CA GLN A 190 13.79 -15.80 -4.88
C GLN A 190 12.67 -16.25 -3.94
N ASP A 191 12.04 -17.36 -4.27
CA ASP A 191 11.00 -18.01 -3.47
C ASP A 191 11.18 -19.52 -3.50
N ASP A 192 11.37 -20.12 -2.34
CA ASP A 192 11.31 -21.58 -2.17
C ASP A 192 9.86 -21.97 -1.87
N ARG A 193 9.05 -22.02 -2.92
CA ARG A 193 7.62 -22.32 -2.82
C ARG A 193 7.33 -23.69 -2.19
N PRO A 194 8.05 -24.78 -2.52
CA PRO A 194 7.89 -26.06 -1.85
C PRO A 194 8.10 -25.99 -0.34
N ALA A 195 9.18 -25.34 0.11
CA ALA A 195 9.46 -25.15 1.53
C ALA A 195 8.37 -24.30 2.23
N PHE A 196 7.91 -23.24 1.57
CA PHE A 196 6.81 -22.41 2.06
C PHE A 196 5.51 -23.22 2.23
N ILE A 197 5.11 -23.98 1.22
CA ILE A 197 3.89 -24.81 1.29
C ILE A 197 3.99 -25.84 2.43
N LYS A 198 5.12 -26.54 2.57
CA LYS A 198 5.35 -27.49 3.67
C LYS A 198 5.22 -26.82 5.03
N LYS A 199 5.79 -25.63 5.21
CA LYS A 199 5.64 -24.85 6.44
C LYS A 199 4.18 -24.48 6.72
N CYS A 200 3.40 -24.11 5.69
CA CYS A 200 1.98 -23.84 5.84
C CYS A 200 1.20 -25.09 6.30
N VAL A 201 1.53 -26.26 5.77
CA VAL A 201 0.94 -27.54 6.20
C VAL A 201 1.28 -27.86 7.67
N GLU A 202 2.52 -27.64 8.10
CA GLU A 202 2.95 -27.80 9.48
C GLU A 202 2.15 -26.88 10.42
N ILE A 203 2.03 -25.59 10.08
CA ILE A 203 1.24 -24.63 10.86
C ILE A 203 -0.24 -25.02 10.91
N ALA A 204 -0.79 -25.52 9.80
CA ALA A 204 -2.18 -25.96 9.76
C ALA A 204 -2.45 -27.13 10.73
N GLY A 205 -1.48 -28.03 10.92
CA GLY A 205 -1.59 -29.11 11.93
C GLY A 205 -2.81 -30.01 11.76
N GLY A 206 -3.19 -30.30 10.52
CA GLY A 206 -4.36 -31.09 10.16
C GLY A 206 -5.69 -30.32 10.05
N ARG A 207 -5.71 -29.02 10.39
CA ARG A 207 -6.88 -28.15 10.14
C ARG A 207 -7.08 -27.95 8.65
N GLN A 208 -8.28 -27.50 8.27
CA GLN A 208 -8.56 -27.15 6.87
C GLN A 208 -7.58 -26.05 6.41
N LEU A 209 -6.88 -26.30 5.32
CA LEU A 209 -5.94 -25.37 4.71
C LEU A 209 -6.55 -24.75 3.46
N ILE A 210 -6.50 -23.43 3.33
CA ILE A 210 -7.00 -22.71 2.18
C ILE A 210 -5.88 -21.81 1.64
N PHE A 211 -5.59 -21.94 0.35
CA PHE A 211 -4.72 -21.00 -0.36
C PHE A 211 -5.57 -20.01 -1.16
N LYS A 212 -5.32 -18.71 -0.98
CA LYS A 212 -5.82 -17.65 -1.85
C LYS A 212 -4.67 -17.08 -2.64
N LEU A 213 -4.67 -17.34 -3.96
CA LEU A 213 -3.59 -16.91 -4.84
C LEU A 213 -3.59 -15.40 -5.04
N HIS A 214 -2.39 -14.82 -5.15
CA HIS A 214 -2.23 -13.42 -5.51
C HIS A 214 -2.66 -13.20 -6.97
N PRO A 215 -3.32 -12.07 -7.31
CA PRO A 215 -3.81 -11.82 -8.68
C PRO A 215 -2.73 -11.84 -9.77
N ASN A 216 -1.49 -11.54 -9.42
CA ASN A 216 -0.38 -11.49 -10.37
C ASN A 216 0.37 -12.82 -10.52
N GLU A 217 0.06 -13.86 -9.72
CA GLU A 217 0.73 -15.15 -9.83
C GLU A 217 0.33 -15.90 -11.11
N ILE A 218 1.24 -16.70 -11.63
CA ILE A 218 0.94 -17.66 -12.71
C ILE A 218 0.12 -18.81 -12.10
N VAL A 219 -1.21 -18.76 -12.32
CA VAL A 219 -2.20 -19.58 -11.65
C VAL A 219 -1.93 -21.09 -11.80
N ASP A 220 -1.70 -21.56 -13.02
CA ASP A 220 -1.49 -23.00 -13.30
C ASP A 220 -0.27 -23.56 -12.56
N ARG A 221 0.82 -22.79 -12.53
CA ARG A 221 2.03 -23.15 -11.79
C ARG A 221 1.76 -23.22 -10.29
N ALA A 222 1.12 -22.19 -9.73
CA ALA A 222 0.83 -22.11 -8.30
C ALA A 222 -0.09 -23.28 -7.86
N ILE A 223 -1.11 -23.61 -8.64
CA ILE A 223 -2.00 -24.75 -8.38
C ILE A 223 -1.23 -26.08 -8.42
N ALA A 224 -0.37 -26.30 -9.42
CA ALA A 224 0.42 -27.52 -9.54
C ALA A 224 1.33 -27.74 -8.31
N GLU A 225 2.04 -26.70 -7.89
CA GLU A 225 2.94 -26.74 -6.73
C GLU A 225 2.19 -26.99 -5.40
N ILE A 226 1.01 -26.35 -5.22
CA ILE A 226 0.20 -26.58 -4.02
C ILE A 226 -0.31 -28.02 -4.00
N LYS A 227 -0.81 -28.57 -5.12
CA LYS A 227 -1.28 -29.96 -5.22
C LYS A 227 -0.17 -30.99 -4.99
N GLU A 228 1.07 -30.66 -5.34
CA GLU A 228 2.22 -31.55 -5.15
C GLU A 228 2.67 -31.61 -3.68
N HIS A 229 2.52 -30.51 -2.92
CA HIS A 229 3.14 -30.39 -1.60
C HIS A 229 2.16 -30.21 -0.42
N ALA A 230 0.87 -30.03 -0.69
CA ALA A 230 -0.17 -29.88 0.33
C ALA A 230 -1.12 -31.11 0.33
N PRO A 231 -1.88 -31.34 1.42
CA PRO A 231 -2.90 -32.39 1.50
C PRO A 231 -3.95 -32.25 0.40
N GLU A 232 -4.51 -33.40 -0.05
CA GLU A 232 -5.52 -33.45 -1.13
C GLU A 232 -6.78 -32.61 -0.85
N ASN A 233 -7.16 -32.48 0.43
CA ASN A 233 -8.32 -31.69 0.86
C ASN A 233 -8.04 -30.18 0.94
N THR A 234 -6.85 -29.72 0.52
CA THR A 234 -6.51 -28.29 0.48
C THR A 234 -7.35 -27.55 -0.57
N LEU A 235 -7.99 -26.46 -0.17
CA LEU A 235 -8.76 -25.62 -1.08
C LEU A 235 -7.88 -24.53 -1.68
N ILE A 236 -8.10 -24.24 -2.97
CA ILE A 236 -7.33 -23.20 -3.70
C ILE A 236 -8.30 -22.23 -4.36
N TYR A 237 -8.21 -20.97 -4.00
CA TYR A 237 -9.02 -19.89 -4.55
C TYR A 237 -8.17 -18.96 -5.42
N THR A 238 -8.56 -18.80 -6.67
CA THR A 238 -7.95 -17.85 -7.62
C THR A 238 -8.65 -16.50 -7.64
N SER A 239 -9.88 -16.44 -7.12
CA SER A 239 -10.74 -15.26 -7.06
C SER A 239 -11.39 -15.14 -5.67
N GLY A 240 -12.19 -14.11 -5.45
CA GLY A 240 -12.88 -13.85 -4.19
C GLY A 240 -12.21 -12.77 -3.33
N ASN A 241 -12.96 -12.25 -2.36
CA ASN A 241 -12.53 -11.18 -1.48
C ASN A 241 -11.62 -11.73 -0.36
N ILE A 242 -10.34 -11.43 -0.44
CA ILE A 242 -9.34 -11.87 0.55
C ILE A 242 -9.67 -11.38 1.97
N ASN A 243 -10.24 -10.19 2.12
CA ASN A 243 -10.54 -9.62 3.43
C ASN A 243 -11.66 -10.40 4.16
N GLU A 244 -12.68 -10.87 3.43
CA GLU A 244 -13.72 -11.74 3.97
C GLU A 244 -13.16 -13.12 4.35
N MET A 245 -12.24 -13.64 3.54
CA MET A 245 -11.53 -14.88 3.88
C MET A 245 -10.69 -14.72 5.15
N ILE A 246 -9.99 -13.60 5.32
CA ILE A 246 -9.24 -13.29 6.54
C ILE A 246 -10.19 -13.16 7.75
N ALA A 247 -11.34 -12.52 7.56
CA ALA A 247 -12.33 -12.37 8.63
C ALA A 247 -12.83 -13.71 9.18
N ASN A 248 -12.88 -14.74 8.34
CA ASN A 248 -13.40 -16.06 8.67
C ASN A 248 -12.34 -17.11 9.04
N CYS A 249 -11.05 -16.83 8.85
CA CYS A 249 -9.98 -17.78 9.23
C CYS A 249 -9.65 -17.71 10.73
N ASP A 250 -9.01 -18.75 11.25
CA ASP A 250 -8.40 -18.76 12.59
C ASP A 250 -7.00 -18.16 12.58
N GLU A 251 -6.21 -18.59 11.60
CA GLU A 251 -4.83 -18.14 11.41
C GLU A 251 -4.61 -17.69 9.97
N LEU A 252 -3.83 -16.63 9.81
CA LEU A 252 -3.43 -16.09 8.52
C LEU A 252 -1.94 -16.29 8.32
N ILE A 253 -1.55 -16.88 7.20
CA ILE A 253 -0.16 -17.02 6.76
C ILE A 253 0.05 -16.14 5.54
N THR A 254 1.04 -15.26 5.60
CA THR A 254 1.49 -14.43 4.46
C THR A 254 2.99 -14.55 4.29
N GLN A 255 3.51 -14.16 3.14
CA GLN A 255 4.95 -13.92 2.96
C GLN A 255 5.21 -12.41 3.09
N PHE A 256 5.08 -11.65 2.00
CA PHE A 256 5.26 -10.21 1.96
C PHE A 256 3.96 -9.55 1.46
N SER A 257 2.94 -9.47 2.31
CA SER A 257 1.63 -8.95 1.89
C SER A 257 1.04 -8.02 2.94
N THR A 258 0.59 -6.86 2.47
CA THR A 258 -0.08 -5.85 3.31
C THR A 258 -1.38 -6.36 3.94
N VAL A 259 -2.00 -7.42 3.40
CA VAL A 259 -3.23 -8.00 3.96
C VAL A 259 -3.03 -8.57 5.38
N VAL A 260 -1.78 -8.77 5.82
CA VAL A 260 -1.46 -9.13 7.20
C VAL A 260 -2.08 -8.14 8.20
N TYR A 261 -2.17 -6.85 7.83
CA TYR A 261 -2.77 -5.82 8.68
C TYR A 261 -4.28 -6.00 8.86
N VAL A 262 -4.98 -6.60 7.90
CA VAL A 262 -6.38 -7.00 8.09
C VAL A 262 -6.47 -8.09 9.16
N GLY A 263 -5.59 -9.09 9.11
CA GLY A 263 -5.50 -10.13 10.13
C GLY A 263 -5.23 -9.57 11.53
N ILE A 264 -4.25 -8.68 11.65
CA ILE A 264 -3.92 -8.00 12.91
C ILE A 264 -5.11 -7.19 13.44
N ALA A 265 -5.75 -6.38 12.58
CA ALA A 265 -6.90 -5.56 12.96
C ALA A 265 -8.12 -6.37 13.41
N LEU A 266 -8.26 -7.60 12.91
CA LEU A 266 -9.32 -8.54 13.28
C LEU A 266 -8.91 -9.51 14.42
N GLY A 267 -7.74 -9.30 15.04
CA GLY A 267 -7.25 -10.12 16.15
C GLY A 267 -6.88 -11.57 15.77
N LYS A 268 -6.58 -11.81 14.48
CA LYS A 268 -6.17 -13.15 14.00
C LYS A 268 -4.73 -13.43 14.39
N LYS A 269 -4.41 -14.68 14.63
CA LYS A 269 -3.02 -15.11 14.72
C LYS A 269 -2.40 -15.05 13.32
N VAL A 270 -1.31 -14.28 13.18
CA VAL A 270 -0.67 -14.05 11.89
C VAL A 270 0.73 -14.63 11.84
N HIS A 271 1.11 -15.10 10.65
CA HIS A 271 2.46 -15.54 10.32
C HIS A 271 2.92 -14.77 9.07
N SER A 272 4.13 -14.26 9.10
CA SER A 272 4.71 -13.48 8.01
C SER A 272 6.21 -13.74 7.90
N TYR A 273 6.81 -13.36 6.77
CA TYR A 273 8.26 -13.27 6.64
C TYR A 273 8.83 -12.00 7.30
N PHE A 274 7.98 -11.00 7.50
CA PHE A 274 8.32 -9.86 8.36
C PHE A 274 8.21 -10.23 9.84
N ASP A 275 8.94 -9.51 10.68
CA ASP A 275 8.81 -9.59 12.12
C ASP A 275 7.38 -9.23 12.56
N VAL A 276 6.69 -10.16 13.21
CA VAL A 276 5.27 -10.01 13.58
C VAL A 276 5.09 -8.94 14.67
N ASP A 277 6.02 -8.80 15.60
CA ASP A 277 5.96 -7.79 16.65
C ASP A 277 6.12 -6.40 16.03
N GLU A 278 7.01 -6.27 15.04
CA GLU A 278 7.15 -5.04 14.26
C GLU A 278 5.90 -4.74 13.45
N LEU A 279 5.26 -5.73 12.83
CA LEU A 279 3.99 -5.55 12.12
C LEU A 279 2.88 -5.05 13.05
N HIS A 280 2.80 -5.54 14.29
CA HIS A 280 1.86 -5.02 15.28
C HIS A 280 2.16 -3.56 15.63
N ARG A 281 3.43 -3.20 15.78
CA ARG A 281 3.86 -1.81 16.06
C ARG A 281 3.53 -0.86 14.91
N LEU A 282 3.59 -1.33 13.67
CA LEU A 282 3.34 -0.57 12.45
C LEU A 282 1.86 -0.60 12.00
N ALA A 283 1.03 -1.43 12.60
CA ALA A 283 -0.33 -1.66 12.13
C ALA A 283 -1.12 -0.36 11.94
N PRO A 284 -1.84 -0.23 10.80
CA PRO A 284 -2.64 0.95 10.52
C PRO A 284 -3.72 1.19 11.59
N VAL A 285 -3.91 2.45 11.97
CA VAL A 285 -5.01 2.83 12.87
C VAL A 285 -6.35 2.52 12.22
N GLN A 286 -7.30 2.05 13.05
CA GLN A 286 -8.67 1.80 12.63
C GLN A 286 -9.53 2.99 13.01
N ASN A 287 -9.92 3.79 12.01
CA ASN A 287 -10.66 5.05 12.16
C ASN A 287 -12.14 4.90 11.76
N GLU A 288 -12.70 3.70 11.88
CA GLU A 288 -14.12 3.42 11.53
C GLU A 288 -14.49 3.82 10.09
N GLY A 289 -13.51 3.78 9.16
CA GLY A 289 -13.71 4.14 7.76
C GLY A 289 -13.48 5.62 7.44
N THR A 290 -13.01 6.43 8.40
CA THR A 290 -12.81 7.87 8.18
C THR A 290 -11.43 8.25 7.65
N SER A 291 -10.50 7.32 7.47
CA SER A 291 -9.14 7.63 7.01
C SER A 291 -9.13 8.40 5.68
N ALA A 292 -9.98 8.03 4.72
CA ALA A 292 -10.08 8.77 3.45
C ALA A 292 -10.57 10.21 3.66
N LYS A 293 -11.54 10.41 4.58
CA LYS A 293 -12.07 11.73 4.95
C LYS A 293 -11.01 12.58 5.65
N ASN A 294 -10.22 11.99 6.55
CA ASN A 294 -9.14 12.69 7.25
C ASN A 294 -8.08 13.19 6.26
N ILE A 295 -7.67 12.35 5.30
CA ILE A 295 -6.73 12.73 4.25
C ILE A 295 -7.32 13.83 3.35
N ALA A 296 -8.59 13.68 2.93
CA ALA A 296 -9.28 14.67 2.12
C ALA A 296 -9.39 16.03 2.84
N GLN A 297 -9.61 16.04 4.15
CA GLN A 297 -9.63 17.27 4.92
C GLN A 297 -8.28 18.00 4.88
N ILE A 298 -7.17 17.26 5.07
CA ILE A 298 -5.83 17.85 4.92
C ILE A 298 -5.63 18.41 3.51
N CYS A 299 -6.08 17.67 2.46
CA CYS A 299 -5.98 18.15 1.08
C CYS A 299 -6.73 19.49 0.89
N LYS A 300 -7.98 19.60 1.37
CA LYS A 300 -8.81 20.81 1.28
C LYS A 300 -8.15 21.98 2.00
N ASP A 301 -7.80 21.78 3.26
CA ASP A 301 -7.17 22.81 4.08
C ASP A 301 -5.85 23.27 3.46
N PHE A 302 -5.09 22.34 2.87
CA PHE A 302 -3.83 22.69 2.20
C PHE A 302 -4.07 23.44 0.90
N VAL A 303 -5.06 23.08 0.09
CA VAL A 303 -5.42 23.84 -1.13
C VAL A 303 -5.80 25.28 -0.77
N GLU A 304 -6.61 25.47 0.27
CA GLU A 304 -7.11 26.77 0.71
C GLU A 304 -6.06 27.62 1.44
N PHE A 305 -4.99 27.01 1.93
CA PHE A 305 -3.93 27.72 2.64
C PHE A 305 -3.20 28.72 1.73
N SER A 306 -3.26 30.01 2.10
CA SER A 306 -2.68 31.11 1.32
C SER A 306 -1.23 31.46 1.65
N GLY A 307 -0.64 30.84 2.69
CA GLY A 307 0.75 31.01 3.09
C GLY A 307 1.74 30.28 2.18
N LYS A 308 3.02 30.33 2.53
CA LYS A 308 4.03 29.49 1.88
C LYS A 308 3.75 28.02 2.18
N LYS A 309 3.84 27.16 1.18
CA LYS A 309 3.48 25.75 1.32
C LYS A 309 4.29 25.02 2.42
N GLU A 310 5.52 25.44 2.65
CA GLU A 310 6.41 24.92 3.68
C GLU A 310 5.93 25.23 5.11
N ASP A 311 5.13 26.28 5.28
CA ASP A 311 4.62 26.74 6.57
C ASP A 311 3.31 26.02 6.94
N PHE A 312 2.70 25.27 6.03
CA PHE A 312 1.42 24.61 6.29
C PHE A 312 1.56 23.53 7.36
N ALA A 313 2.36 22.50 7.10
CA ALA A 313 2.44 21.34 7.97
C ALA A 313 2.87 21.67 9.43
N PRO A 314 3.89 22.51 9.68
CA PRO A 314 4.30 22.84 11.05
C PRO A 314 3.22 23.57 11.87
N ASN A 315 2.26 24.25 11.21
CA ASN A 315 1.20 25.02 11.86
C ASN A 315 -0.17 24.33 11.79
N TYR A 316 -0.27 23.17 11.15
CA TYR A 316 -1.54 22.46 10.96
C TYR A 316 -1.80 21.48 12.10
N ILE A 317 -3.02 21.53 12.66
CA ILE A 317 -3.50 20.60 13.67
C ILE A 317 -4.58 19.74 13.03
N LEU A 318 -4.29 18.46 12.85
CA LEU A 318 -5.28 17.49 12.37
C LEU A 318 -6.29 17.21 13.50
N ASN A 319 -7.49 17.74 13.37
CA ASN A 319 -8.60 17.36 14.23
C ASN A 319 -9.19 16.03 13.75
N VAL A 320 -8.59 14.94 14.16
CA VAL A 320 -9.18 13.61 13.96
C VAL A 320 -10.42 13.54 14.84
N GLN A 321 -11.62 13.59 14.24
CA GLN A 321 -12.84 13.23 14.92
C GLN A 321 -12.82 11.71 15.16
N ASN A 322 -12.10 11.28 16.18
CA ASN A 322 -12.14 9.92 16.66
C ASN A 322 -13.10 9.88 17.85
N PRO A 323 -14.31 9.29 17.72
CA PRO A 323 -15.25 9.17 18.82
C PRO A 323 -14.71 8.29 19.98
N ASN A 324 -13.62 7.54 19.77
CA ASN A 324 -13.04 6.61 20.73
C ASN A 324 -11.66 7.00 21.25
N SER A 325 -11.22 8.24 21.12
CA SER A 325 -10.04 8.70 21.84
C SER A 325 -10.37 8.83 23.34
N PHE A 326 -10.52 7.73 24.04
CA PHE A 326 -10.38 7.73 25.48
C PHE A 326 -8.93 8.06 25.81
N VAL A 327 -8.70 9.29 26.22
CA VAL A 327 -7.52 9.69 26.95
C VAL A 327 -7.51 8.84 28.23
N VAL A 328 -6.65 7.82 28.26
CA VAL A 328 -6.26 7.20 29.54
C VAL A 328 -5.32 8.22 30.19
N ALA A 329 -5.81 8.88 31.19
CA ALA A 329 -5.05 9.78 32.05
C ALA A 329 -3.98 9.00 32.86
#